data_580c341516e8056b04c1af1aa7f1eed2
#
_entry.id   580c341516e8056b04c1af1aa7f1eed2
#
_cell.length_a   1.000
_cell.length_b   1.000
_cell.length_c   1.000
_cell.angle_alpha   90.00
_cell.angle_beta   90.00
_cell.angle_gamma   90.00
#
_symmetry.space_group_name_H-M   'P 1'
#
loop_
_entity.id
_entity.type
_entity.pdbx_description
1 polymer ?
#
loop_
_entity_poly.entity_id
_entity_poly.type
_entity_poly.pdbx_seq_one_letter_code
_entity_poly.pdbx_strand_id
1 'polypeptide(L)'
;MIDLKLINEIDPEVGASMGRELSRQRNNIELIASENFVSPAVMAAVGSHLTNKYAEGYPGKRYYGGCMYVDEVETIAIERAKKLFNCNYANVQPHSGASANLAVFVALLNIGDTVLSMSLAHGGHLSHGSPVNFSGKNYNIVSYGLDPGTETINYDEVERLALEHHPKLILAGASAYSRTIDFKRFREIADKVGAYLMTDIAHIAGLVIAGEHPSPFPYADVVTTTTHKTLRGPRGGLIMCNDEEISKKINKAVFPGIQGGPLEHVIAGKAVAFGEALKPEFKAYQHQIVLNAAALAKTLQDNGVLLVSGGTDNHLMLVNLTNFDITGKELETLLDECNITVNKNSIPNDPQKPSVTSGIRVGTPSVTTRGMKEEDMVVIGNCIAKVIKEKEGALDYVRAEVKKLTEKYPLYRDDVNM
;
A
#
# COMPACT_ATOMS: atom_id res chain seq x y z
N MET A 1 -19.29 -1.39 15.19
CA MET A 1 -19.64 -2.82 15.31
C MET A 1 -20.00 -3.33 13.92
N ILE A 2 -19.44 -4.43 13.50
CA ILE A 2 -19.83 -5.10 12.24
C ILE A 2 -21.09 -5.90 12.55
N ASP A 3 -22.20 -5.65 11.86
CA ASP A 3 -23.47 -6.34 12.08
C ASP A 3 -23.68 -7.44 11.04
N LEU A 4 -23.08 -8.61 11.28
CA LEU A 4 -23.28 -9.79 10.43
C LEU A 4 -24.66 -10.40 10.63
N LYS A 5 -25.28 -10.21 11.80
CA LYS A 5 -26.62 -10.73 12.06
C LYS A 5 -27.65 -10.13 11.11
N LEU A 6 -27.65 -8.80 10.95
CA LEU A 6 -28.53 -8.11 10.00
C LEU A 6 -28.33 -8.62 8.57
N ILE A 7 -27.07 -8.83 8.15
CA ILE A 7 -26.77 -9.33 6.80
C ILE A 7 -27.28 -10.76 6.65
N ASN A 8 -27.03 -11.63 7.64
CA ASN A 8 -27.52 -13.01 7.64
C ASN A 8 -29.05 -13.13 7.58
N GLU A 9 -29.77 -12.20 8.21
CA GLU A 9 -31.24 -12.17 8.18
C GLU A 9 -31.78 -11.80 6.79
N ILE A 10 -31.08 -10.94 6.06
CA ILE A 10 -31.52 -10.45 4.73
C ILE A 10 -30.96 -11.31 3.60
N ASP A 11 -29.68 -11.67 3.68
CA ASP A 11 -28.96 -12.48 2.69
C ASP A 11 -28.04 -13.49 3.40
N PRO A 12 -28.56 -14.69 3.72
CA PRO A 12 -27.79 -15.70 4.44
C PRO A 12 -26.56 -16.20 3.69
N GLU A 13 -26.55 -16.18 2.35
CA GLU A 13 -25.42 -16.64 1.53
C GLU A 13 -24.24 -15.67 1.63
N VAL A 14 -24.50 -14.38 1.45
CA VAL A 14 -23.50 -13.33 1.62
C VAL A 14 -23.02 -13.26 3.07
N GLY A 15 -23.96 -13.29 4.04
CA GLY A 15 -23.62 -13.23 5.45
C GLY A 15 -22.74 -14.40 5.90
N ALA A 16 -23.05 -15.63 5.46
CA ALA A 16 -22.21 -16.80 5.73
C ALA A 16 -20.80 -16.67 5.12
N SER A 17 -20.69 -16.13 3.90
CA SER A 17 -19.40 -15.90 3.27
C SER A 17 -18.55 -14.85 4.02
N MET A 18 -19.18 -13.75 4.43
CA MET A 18 -18.51 -12.72 5.25
C MET A 18 -18.07 -13.27 6.61
N GLY A 19 -18.89 -14.13 7.22
CA GLY A 19 -18.53 -14.82 8.47
C GLY A 19 -17.31 -15.72 8.32
N ARG A 20 -17.20 -16.47 7.21
CA ARG A 20 -16.00 -17.30 6.91
C ARG A 20 -14.76 -16.43 6.72
N GLU A 21 -14.86 -15.31 5.99
CA GLU A 21 -13.74 -14.38 5.81
C GLU A 21 -13.31 -13.76 7.14
N LEU A 22 -14.23 -13.34 7.99
CA LEU A 22 -13.89 -12.86 9.33
C LEU A 22 -13.17 -13.95 10.15
N SER A 23 -13.63 -15.20 10.07
CA SER A 23 -12.97 -16.33 10.72
C SER A 23 -11.56 -16.53 10.19
N ARG A 24 -11.34 -16.44 8.87
CA ARG A 24 -10.01 -16.49 8.26
C ARG A 24 -9.12 -15.38 8.82
N GLN A 25 -9.55 -14.12 8.78
CA GLN A 25 -8.78 -12.99 9.30
C GLN A 25 -8.41 -13.15 10.78
N ARG A 26 -9.30 -13.71 11.59
CA ARG A 26 -9.06 -13.96 13.02
C ARG A 26 -8.01 -15.04 13.26
N ASN A 27 -8.01 -16.09 12.46
CA ASN A 27 -7.22 -17.29 12.67
C ASN A 27 -5.91 -17.34 11.86
N ASN A 28 -5.69 -16.42 10.93
CA ASN A 28 -4.49 -16.34 10.12
C ASN A 28 -3.54 -15.24 10.63
N ILE A 29 -2.26 -15.45 10.41
CA ILE A 29 -1.22 -14.41 10.46
C ILE A 29 -1.16 -13.74 9.09
N GLU A 30 -1.59 -12.49 9.00
CA GLU A 30 -1.61 -11.72 7.77
C GLU A 30 -0.29 -10.98 7.57
N LEU A 31 0.48 -11.36 6.55
CA LEU A 31 1.78 -10.77 6.20
C LEU A 31 1.81 -10.17 4.79
N ILE A 32 0.68 -10.09 4.09
CA ILE A 32 0.63 -9.33 2.84
C ILE A 32 0.94 -7.86 3.15
N ALA A 33 2.05 -7.35 2.64
CA ALA A 33 2.59 -6.02 2.97
C ALA A 33 1.65 -4.86 2.62
N SER A 34 0.67 -5.09 1.74
CA SER A 34 -0.34 -4.12 1.30
C SER A 34 -1.67 -4.24 2.03
N GLU A 35 -1.79 -5.13 3.03
CA GLU A 35 -2.99 -5.31 3.83
C GLU A 35 -2.81 -4.77 5.25
N ASN A 36 -3.95 -4.40 5.86
CA ASN A 36 -4.00 -3.92 7.23
C ASN A 36 -5.43 -4.12 7.79
N PHE A 37 -5.56 -4.06 9.10
CA PHE A 37 -6.85 -4.10 9.79
C PHE A 37 -7.23 -2.68 10.22
N VAL A 38 -8.33 -2.17 9.68
CA VAL A 38 -8.85 -0.85 10.03
C VAL A 38 -9.58 -0.90 11.39
N SER A 39 -9.75 0.26 12.02
CA SER A 39 -10.56 0.35 13.25
C SER A 39 -12.05 0.08 12.97
N PRO A 40 -12.81 -0.37 13.99
CA PRO A 40 -14.27 -0.47 13.89
C PRO A 40 -14.96 0.84 13.49
N ALA A 41 -14.40 1.99 13.88
CA ALA A 41 -14.92 3.31 13.51
C ALA A 41 -14.80 3.58 12.01
N VAL A 42 -13.68 3.19 11.39
CA VAL A 42 -13.49 3.29 9.93
C VAL A 42 -14.50 2.40 9.21
N MET A 43 -14.69 1.15 9.65
CA MET A 43 -15.69 0.24 9.06
C MET A 43 -17.11 0.79 9.17
N ALA A 44 -17.47 1.33 10.33
CA ALA A 44 -18.78 1.93 10.55
C ALA A 44 -19.02 3.15 9.64
N ALA A 45 -18.01 3.99 9.43
CA ALA A 45 -18.11 5.12 8.52
C ALA A 45 -18.32 4.67 7.06
N VAL A 46 -17.58 3.65 6.62
CA VAL A 46 -17.72 3.07 5.27
C VAL A 46 -19.10 2.40 5.08
N GLY A 47 -19.63 1.73 6.10
CA GLY A 47 -20.97 1.12 6.07
C GLY A 47 -22.13 2.08 6.39
N SER A 48 -21.92 3.41 6.32
CA SER A 48 -22.90 4.41 6.74
C SER A 48 -23.92 4.77 5.65
N HIS A 49 -24.95 5.50 6.07
CA HIS A 49 -25.99 6.08 5.20
C HIS A 49 -25.44 7.09 4.16
N LEU A 50 -24.19 7.53 4.28
CA LEU A 50 -23.56 8.40 3.29
C LEU A 50 -23.40 7.72 1.93
N THR A 51 -23.51 6.38 1.86
CA THR A 51 -23.62 5.63 0.60
C THR A 51 -24.79 6.07 -0.29
N ASN A 52 -25.85 6.66 0.29
CA ASN A 52 -27.03 7.10 -0.43
C ASN A 52 -26.84 8.45 -1.14
N LYS A 53 -25.78 9.20 -0.83
CA LYS A 53 -25.64 10.59 -1.30
C LYS A 53 -24.84 10.71 -2.59
N TYR A 54 -25.45 11.31 -3.59
CA TYR A 54 -24.80 11.69 -4.85
C TYR A 54 -24.27 13.12 -4.77
N ALA A 55 -22.96 13.32 -4.96
CA ALA A 55 -22.28 14.59 -4.68
C ALA A 55 -21.21 14.98 -5.72
N GLU A 56 -21.56 14.90 -7.03
CA GLU A 56 -20.64 15.34 -8.10
C GLU A 56 -20.18 16.79 -7.91
N GLY A 57 -18.91 17.03 -8.18
CA GLY A 57 -18.23 18.30 -7.93
C GLY A 57 -17.39 18.23 -6.65
N TYR A 58 -17.19 19.36 -6.01
CA TYR A 58 -16.34 19.55 -4.83
C TYR A 58 -17.07 20.33 -3.73
N PRO A 59 -16.62 20.31 -2.48
CA PRO A 59 -17.25 21.08 -1.39
C PRO A 59 -17.52 22.53 -1.78
N GLY A 60 -18.75 22.99 -1.58
CA GLY A 60 -19.22 24.32 -1.96
C GLY A 60 -19.45 24.54 -3.46
N LYS A 61 -19.14 23.57 -4.32
CA LYS A 61 -19.29 23.63 -5.78
C LYS A 61 -19.85 22.31 -6.33
N ARG A 62 -20.99 21.87 -5.81
CA ARG A 62 -21.65 20.62 -6.21
C ARG A 62 -22.63 20.85 -7.36
N TYR A 63 -22.85 19.80 -8.14
CA TYR A 63 -23.87 19.78 -9.19
C TYR A 63 -25.24 19.36 -8.65
N TYR A 64 -25.34 18.90 -7.39
CA TYR A 64 -26.56 18.43 -6.75
C TYR A 64 -26.85 19.19 -5.46
N GLY A 65 -28.14 19.31 -5.13
CA GLY A 65 -28.57 19.85 -3.84
C GLY A 65 -28.38 18.87 -2.68
N GLY A 66 -28.53 19.37 -1.45
CA GLY A 66 -28.48 18.54 -0.25
C GLY A 66 -27.08 18.05 0.15
N CYS A 67 -26.01 18.74 -0.28
CA CYS A 67 -24.62 18.30 -0.06
C CYS A 67 -23.97 18.93 1.18
N MET A 68 -24.67 19.80 1.90
CA MET A 68 -24.11 20.58 2.99
C MET A 68 -23.31 19.74 4.01
N TYR A 69 -23.81 18.59 4.42
CA TYR A 69 -23.14 17.74 5.42
C TYR A 69 -22.03 16.86 4.84
N VAL A 70 -22.17 16.39 3.60
CA VAL A 70 -21.06 15.67 2.94
C VAL A 70 -19.92 16.62 2.59
N ASP A 71 -20.21 17.89 2.32
CA ASP A 71 -19.19 18.94 2.16
C ASP A 71 -18.36 19.12 3.44
N GLU A 72 -19.00 19.07 4.62
CA GLU A 72 -18.30 19.10 5.91
C GLU A 72 -17.37 17.89 6.06
N VAL A 73 -17.87 16.68 5.77
CA VAL A 73 -17.08 15.42 5.86
C VAL A 73 -15.90 15.44 4.91
N GLU A 74 -16.12 15.81 3.64
CA GLU A 74 -15.03 15.87 2.65
C GLU A 74 -14.01 16.96 3.00
N THR A 75 -14.44 18.12 3.48
CA THR A 75 -13.56 19.18 3.95
C THR A 75 -12.70 18.71 5.13
N ILE A 76 -13.29 18.01 6.11
CA ILE A 76 -12.54 17.41 7.22
C ILE A 76 -11.47 16.45 6.71
N ALA A 77 -11.80 15.58 5.75
CA ALA A 77 -10.85 14.66 5.17
C ALA A 77 -9.69 15.40 4.46
N ILE A 78 -10.00 16.42 3.67
CA ILE A 78 -9.00 17.26 2.98
C ILE A 78 -8.07 17.94 3.98
N GLU A 79 -8.61 18.65 4.98
CA GLU A 79 -7.79 19.39 5.95
C GLU A 79 -6.94 18.46 6.83
N ARG A 80 -7.45 17.27 7.18
CA ARG A 80 -6.65 16.26 7.89
C ARG A 80 -5.53 15.70 7.01
N ALA A 81 -5.78 15.42 5.73
CA ALA A 81 -4.75 14.99 4.80
C ALA A 81 -3.65 16.04 4.64
N LYS A 82 -4.02 17.32 4.44
CA LYS A 82 -3.07 18.44 4.37
C LYS A 82 -2.20 18.52 5.61
N LYS A 83 -2.78 18.37 6.79
CA LYS A 83 -2.06 18.42 8.06
C LYS A 83 -1.12 17.24 8.24
N LEU A 84 -1.54 16.02 7.87
CA LEU A 84 -0.74 14.79 7.99
C LEU A 84 0.51 14.82 7.12
N PHE A 85 0.37 15.27 5.87
CA PHE A 85 1.46 15.26 4.89
C PHE A 85 2.17 16.61 4.73
N ASN A 86 1.75 17.63 5.48
CA ASN A 86 2.28 19.00 5.40
C ASN A 86 2.27 19.51 3.95
N CYS A 87 1.09 19.47 3.31
CA CYS A 87 0.87 19.94 1.94
C CYS A 87 -0.24 20.97 1.85
N ASN A 88 -0.24 21.76 0.77
CA ASN A 88 -1.19 22.87 0.58
C ASN A 88 -2.54 22.39 0.02
N TYR A 89 -2.53 21.35 -0.83
CA TYR A 89 -3.71 20.85 -1.55
C TYR A 89 -3.80 19.35 -1.46
N ALA A 90 -5.02 18.85 -1.27
CA ALA A 90 -5.32 17.41 -1.25
C ALA A 90 -6.65 17.14 -1.95
N ASN A 91 -6.71 16.08 -2.76
CA ASN A 91 -7.93 15.54 -3.35
C ASN A 91 -8.16 14.15 -2.77
N VAL A 92 -9.28 13.98 -2.05
CA VAL A 92 -9.66 12.75 -1.33
C VAL A 92 -10.63 11.86 -2.11
N GLN A 93 -11.04 12.28 -3.32
CA GLN A 93 -12.05 11.60 -4.12
C GLN A 93 -11.56 10.38 -4.92
N PRO A 94 -10.26 10.16 -5.22
CA PRO A 94 -9.86 8.96 -5.95
C PRO A 94 -10.34 7.67 -5.28
N HIS A 95 -10.99 6.79 -6.08
CA HIS A 95 -11.57 5.54 -5.61
C HIS A 95 -10.50 4.52 -5.19
N SER A 96 -9.29 4.63 -5.76
CA SER A 96 -8.16 3.74 -5.49
C SER A 96 -6.83 4.45 -5.77
N GLY A 97 -5.71 3.84 -5.38
CA GLY A 97 -4.38 4.31 -5.79
C GLY A 97 -4.19 4.32 -7.31
N ALA A 98 -4.72 3.32 -8.00
CA ALA A 98 -4.68 3.28 -9.47
C ALA A 98 -5.45 4.44 -10.10
N SER A 99 -6.63 4.81 -9.56
CA SER A 99 -7.38 5.98 -10.00
C SER A 99 -6.65 7.29 -9.70
N ALA A 100 -5.96 7.37 -8.55
CA ALA A 100 -5.13 8.52 -8.22
C ALA A 100 -3.98 8.69 -9.22
N ASN A 101 -3.26 7.62 -9.53
CA ASN A 101 -2.18 7.65 -10.51
C ASN A 101 -2.70 8.00 -11.91
N LEU A 102 -3.83 7.41 -12.33
CA LEU A 102 -4.48 7.74 -13.59
C LEU A 102 -4.84 9.23 -13.68
N ALA A 103 -5.41 9.80 -12.61
CA ALA A 103 -5.75 11.23 -12.58
C ALA A 103 -4.53 12.13 -12.76
N VAL A 104 -3.38 11.79 -12.15
CA VAL A 104 -2.13 12.54 -12.32
C VAL A 104 -1.63 12.45 -13.76
N PHE A 105 -1.64 11.28 -14.38
CA PHE A 105 -1.25 11.11 -15.79
C PHE A 105 -2.15 11.96 -16.71
N VAL A 106 -3.46 11.90 -16.53
CA VAL A 106 -4.43 12.70 -17.31
C VAL A 106 -4.27 14.20 -17.07
N ALA A 107 -3.91 14.62 -15.85
CA ALA A 107 -3.76 16.03 -15.48
C ALA A 107 -2.49 16.67 -16.08
N LEU A 108 -1.39 15.93 -16.15
CA LEU A 108 -0.05 16.48 -16.39
C LEU A 108 0.55 16.06 -17.74
N LEU A 109 0.03 15.03 -18.39
CA LEU A 109 0.60 14.43 -19.59
C LEU A 109 -0.40 14.43 -20.76
N ASN A 110 0.15 14.40 -21.98
CA ASN A 110 -0.59 14.02 -23.17
C ASN A 110 -0.33 12.54 -23.49
N ILE A 111 -1.29 11.89 -24.15
CA ILE A 111 -1.11 10.52 -24.65
C ILE A 111 0.14 10.47 -25.54
N GLY A 112 1.01 9.48 -25.29
CA GLY A 112 2.28 9.31 -25.96
C GLY A 112 3.47 10.02 -25.31
N ASP A 113 3.27 10.85 -24.29
CA ASP A 113 4.37 11.44 -23.51
C ASP A 113 5.22 10.35 -22.84
N THR A 114 6.52 10.60 -22.70
CA THR A 114 7.46 9.67 -22.06
C THR A 114 7.40 9.78 -20.54
N VAL A 115 7.32 8.64 -19.86
CA VAL A 115 7.34 8.49 -18.40
C VAL A 115 8.51 7.57 -18.02
N LEU A 116 9.33 8.01 -17.07
CA LEU A 116 10.39 7.20 -16.47
C LEU A 116 9.91 6.67 -15.12
N SER A 117 9.85 5.35 -14.94
CA SER A 117 9.32 4.70 -13.75
C SER A 117 10.06 3.42 -13.40
N MET A 118 9.90 2.91 -12.17
CA MET A 118 10.50 1.64 -11.77
C MET A 118 9.87 0.46 -12.52
N SER A 119 10.71 -0.45 -13.01
CA SER A 119 10.30 -1.70 -13.64
C SER A 119 9.42 -2.53 -12.70
N LEU A 120 8.34 -3.11 -13.23
CA LEU A 120 7.48 -4.03 -12.49
C LEU A 120 8.25 -5.23 -11.92
N ALA A 121 9.21 -5.76 -12.70
CA ALA A 121 10.06 -6.89 -12.27
C ALA A 121 11.01 -6.54 -11.11
N HIS A 122 11.27 -5.26 -10.89
CA HIS A 122 12.15 -4.74 -9.83
C HIS A 122 11.38 -4.07 -8.68
N GLY A 123 10.07 -4.27 -8.62
CA GLY A 123 9.23 -3.79 -7.51
C GLY A 123 8.32 -2.61 -7.82
N GLY A 124 8.22 -2.16 -9.08
CA GLY A 124 7.25 -1.15 -9.50
C GLY A 124 5.79 -1.61 -9.33
N HIS A 125 4.85 -0.70 -9.52
CA HIS A 125 3.42 -1.01 -9.49
C HIS A 125 2.85 -1.13 -10.91
N LEU A 126 1.76 -1.90 -11.09
CA LEU A 126 1.08 -2.04 -12.38
C LEU A 126 0.73 -0.69 -13.01
N SER A 127 0.24 0.27 -12.21
CA SER A 127 -0.14 1.61 -12.69
C SER A 127 1.05 2.54 -12.95
N HIS A 128 2.29 2.07 -12.83
CA HIS A 128 3.50 2.82 -13.13
C HIS A 128 4.02 2.59 -14.57
N GLY A 129 3.27 1.90 -15.41
CA GLY A 129 3.67 1.70 -16.80
C GLY A 129 3.59 0.26 -17.30
N SER A 130 2.95 -0.66 -16.57
CA SER A 130 2.76 -2.03 -17.06
C SER A 130 2.02 -2.05 -18.39
N PRO A 131 2.47 -2.84 -19.40
CA PRO A 131 1.85 -2.92 -20.72
C PRO A 131 0.36 -3.33 -20.71
N VAL A 132 -0.09 -3.99 -19.66
CA VAL A 132 -1.51 -4.39 -19.51
C VAL A 132 -2.34 -3.32 -18.79
N ASN A 133 -1.71 -2.31 -18.20
CA ASN A 133 -2.36 -1.21 -17.50
C ASN A 133 -2.60 -0.02 -18.46
N PHE A 134 -3.53 0.86 -18.07
CA PHE A 134 -3.77 2.13 -18.77
C PHE A 134 -2.49 2.91 -19.02
N SER A 135 -1.59 3.00 -18.03
CA SER A 135 -0.34 3.74 -18.13
C SER A 135 0.56 3.23 -19.26
N GLY A 136 0.81 1.94 -19.33
CA GLY A 136 1.64 1.34 -20.39
C GLY A 136 0.98 1.26 -21.76
N LYS A 137 -0.36 1.41 -21.83
CA LYS A 137 -1.09 1.43 -23.11
C LYS A 137 -1.13 2.80 -23.77
N ASN A 138 -1.02 3.86 -23.01
CA ASN A 138 -1.23 5.23 -23.49
C ASN A 138 0.02 6.12 -23.45
N TYR A 139 1.06 5.70 -22.75
CA TYR A 139 2.29 6.48 -22.57
C TYR A 139 3.53 5.68 -22.98
N ASN A 140 4.58 6.39 -23.39
CA ASN A 140 5.85 5.79 -23.71
C ASN A 140 6.64 5.55 -22.41
N ILE A 141 6.74 4.30 -21.96
CA ILE A 141 7.33 3.94 -20.68
C ILE A 141 8.80 3.58 -20.84
N VAL A 142 9.66 4.30 -20.15
CA VAL A 142 11.06 3.96 -19.93
C VAL A 142 11.17 3.45 -18.49
N SER A 143 11.79 2.28 -18.30
CA SER A 143 11.87 1.67 -16.98
C SER A 143 13.28 1.72 -16.43
N TYR A 144 13.45 2.20 -15.19
CA TYR A 144 14.67 2.00 -14.43
C TYR A 144 14.58 0.75 -13.55
N GLY A 145 15.74 0.16 -13.26
CA GLY A 145 15.85 -1.04 -12.43
C GLY A 145 16.62 -0.79 -11.14
N LEU A 146 16.95 -1.89 -10.47
CA LEU A 146 17.82 -1.93 -9.31
C LEU A 146 19.25 -2.27 -9.76
N ASP A 147 20.24 -1.79 -9.02
CA ASP A 147 21.63 -2.18 -9.19
C ASP A 147 21.79 -3.69 -8.92
N PRO A 148 22.42 -4.45 -9.82
CA PRO A 148 22.53 -5.91 -9.69
C PRO A 148 23.35 -6.37 -8.47
N GLY A 149 24.27 -5.54 -7.97
CA GLY A 149 25.13 -5.89 -6.84
C GLY A 149 24.52 -5.58 -5.49
N THR A 150 23.82 -4.44 -5.38
CA THR A 150 23.22 -3.97 -4.12
C THR A 150 21.72 -4.22 -4.03
N GLU A 151 21.07 -4.52 -5.15
CA GLU A 151 19.61 -4.66 -5.28
C GLU A 151 18.86 -3.41 -4.76
N THR A 152 19.48 -2.24 -4.89
CA THR A 152 18.89 -0.93 -4.53
C THR A 152 18.75 -0.05 -5.78
N ILE A 153 17.95 1.03 -5.69
CA ILE A 153 17.76 1.97 -6.81
C ILE A 153 19.12 2.55 -7.21
N ASN A 154 19.46 2.39 -8.48
CA ASN A 154 20.65 3.01 -9.07
C ASN A 154 20.30 4.40 -9.60
N TYR A 155 20.51 5.43 -8.80
CA TYR A 155 20.18 6.81 -9.17
C TYR A 155 20.99 7.35 -10.34
N ASP A 156 22.21 6.86 -10.56
CA ASP A 156 23.01 7.27 -11.73
C ASP A 156 22.43 6.69 -13.02
N GLU A 157 21.89 5.49 -12.97
CA GLU A 157 21.14 4.90 -14.10
C GLU A 157 19.81 5.63 -14.33
N VAL A 158 19.09 6.03 -13.27
CA VAL A 158 17.89 6.87 -13.39
C VAL A 158 18.23 8.18 -14.09
N GLU A 159 19.34 8.83 -13.70
CA GLU A 159 19.80 10.08 -14.31
C GLU A 159 20.19 9.88 -15.77
N ARG A 160 20.95 8.83 -16.09
CA ARG A 160 21.33 8.49 -17.46
C ARG A 160 20.10 8.32 -18.37
N LEU A 161 19.11 7.53 -17.91
CA LEU A 161 17.88 7.31 -18.66
C LEU A 161 17.06 8.59 -18.81
N ALA A 162 17.00 9.43 -17.78
CA ALA A 162 16.31 10.72 -17.84
C ALA A 162 16.94 11.65 -18.89
N LEU A 163 18.27 11.74 -18.93
CA LEU A 163 19.01 12.55 -19.90
C LEU A 163 18.90 12.01 -21.34
N GLU A 164 18.83 10.70 -21.51
CA GLU A 164 18.68 10.05 -22.82
C GLU A 164 17.27 10.20 -23.39
N HIS A 165 16.24 10.00 -22.56
CA HIS A 165 14.85 9.89 -23.02
C HIS A 165 14.00 11.15 -22.79
N HIS A 166 14.50 12.14 -22.06
CA HIS A 166 13.80 13.40 -21.74
C HIS A 166 12.33 13.20 -21.33
N PRO A 167 12.03 12.39 -20.28
CA PRO A 167 10.66 12.13 -19.87
C PRO A 167 9.94 13.42 -19.45
N LYS A 168 8.62 13.47 -19.65
CA LYS A 168 7.77 14.54 -19.13
C LYS A 168 7.46 14.35 -17.65
N LEU A 169 7.53 13.11 -17.17
CA LEU A 169 7.28 12.76 -15.79
C LEU A 169 8.25 11.66 -15.35
N ILE A 170 8.83 11.82 -14.18
CA ILE A 170 9.57 10.79 -13.45
C ILE A 170 8.71 10.36 -12.28
N LEU A 171 8.48 9.04 -12.17
CA LEU A 171 7.66 8.44 -11.12
C LEU A 171 8.57 7.68 -10.15
N ALA A 172 8.65 8.17 -8.91
CA ALA A 172 9.35 7.54 -7.80
C ALA A 172 8.34 6.85 -6.87
N GLY A 173 8.51 5.56 -6.66
CA GLY A 173 7.62 4.77 -5.81
C GLY A 173 7.65 3.29 -6.17
N ALA A 174 7.31 2.45 -5.21
CA ALA A 174 7.41 1.00 -5.36
C ALA A 174 6.35 0.26 -4.57
N SER A 175 5.99 -0.94 -5.03
CA SER A 175 5.14 -1.91 -4.33
C SER A 175 5.94 -2.97 -3.59
N ALA A 176 7.19 -3.21 -4.01
CA ALA A 176 8.04 -4.27 -3.50
C ALA A 176 9.51 -3.81 -3.44
N TYR A 177 9.76 -2.78 -2.64
CA TYR A 177 11.10 -2.23 -2.41
C TYR A 177 11.29 -2.02 -0.91
N SER A 178 12.32 -2.65 -0.35
CA SER A 178 12.54 -2.74 1.09
C SER A 178 13.45 -1.64 1.66
N ARG A 179 13.98 -0.75 0.82
CA ARG A 179 14.93 0.28 1.24
C ARG A 179 14.33 1.69 1.16
N THR A 180 14.99 2.62 1.81
CA THR A 180 14.62 4.05 1.76
C THR A 180 14.74 4.61 0.35
N ILE A 181 13.76 5.43 -0.07
CA ILE A 181 13.76 6.14 -1.35
C ILE A 181 14.26 7.57 -1.12
N ASP A 182 15.27 7.98 -1.89
CA ASP A 182 15.80 9.35 -1.85
C ASP A 182 15.03 10.25 -2.85
N PHE A 183 13.97 10.89 -2.34
CA PHE A 183 13.16 11.81 -3.14
C PHE A 183 13.92 13.08 -3.57
N LYS A 184 14.92 13.51 -2.78
CA LYS A 184 15.76 14.66 -3.14
C LYS A 184 16.58 14.34 -4.39
N ARG A 185 17.18 13.16 -4.45
CA ARG A 185 17.95 12.75 -5.63
C ARG A 185 17.05 12.62 -6.87
N PHE A 186 15.84 12.12 -6.74
CA PHE A 186 14.87 12.13 -7.83
C PHE A 186 14.51 13.55 -8.30
N ARG A 187 14.36 14.52 -7.37
CA ARG A 187 14.11 15.92 -7.72
C ARG A 187 15.28 16.52 -8.52
N GLU A 188 16.50 16.31 -8.06
CA GLU A 188 17.69 16.77 -8.76
C GLU A 188 17.79 16.24 -10.21
N ILE A 189 17.40 14.97 -10.41
CA ILE A 189 17.35 14.35 -11.74
C ILE A 189 16.23 14.99 -12.59
N ALA A 190 15.03 15.13 -12.02
CA ALA A 190 13.90 15.68 -12.74
C ALA A 190 14.14 17.14 -13.16
N ASP A 191 14.82 17.94 -12.33
CA ASP A 191 15.18 19.33 -12.66
C ASP A 191 16.13 19.41 -13.87
N LYS A 192 17.06 18.46 -14.01
CA LYS A 192 18.01 18.44 -15.15
C LYS A 192 17.31 18.28 -16.51
N VAL A 193 16.14 17.66 -16.54
CA VAL A 193 15.40 17.38 -17.79
C VAL A 193 14.08 18.13 -17.89
N GLY A 194 13.73 18.94 -16.87
CA GLY A 194 12.49 19.70 -16.82
C GLY A 194 11.24 18.81 -16.70
N ALA A 195 11.36 17.66 -16.05
CA ALA A 195 10.27 16.72 -15.84
C ALA A 195 9.49 17.04 -14.56
N TYR A 196 8.19 16.69 -14.54
CA TYR A 196 7.45 16.57 -13.29
C TYR A 196 8.00 15.42 -12.45
N LEU A 197 8.11 15.61 -11.14
CA LEU A 197 8.36 14.53 -10.20
C LEU A 197 7.05 14.12 -9.52
N MET A 198 6.54 12.95 -9.88
CA MET A 198 5.44 12.27 -9.21
C MET A 198 6.01 11.26 -8.22
N THR A 199 5.48 11.23 -6.99
CA THR A 199 5.83 10.19 -6.03
C THR A 199 4.59 9.40 -5.61
N ASP A 200 4.65 8.08 -5.75
CA ASP A 200 3.64 7.17 -5.23
C ASP A 200 4.14 6.54 -3.94
N ILE A 201 3.62 7.03 -2.81
CA ILE A 201 3.99 6.58 -1.47
C ILE A 201 2.99 5.57 -0.88
N ALA A 202 2.20 4.92 -1.71
CA ALA A 202 1.11 4.03 -1.27
C ALA A 202 1.55 3.02 -0.19
N HIS A 203 2.72 2.43 -0.33
CA HIS A 203 3.24 1.46 0.64
C HIS A 203 3.76 2.10 1.93
N ILE A 204 4.31 3.29 1.84
CA ILE A 204 5.05 3.93 2.94
C ILE A 204 4.34 5.15 3.54
N ALA A 205 3.10 5.46 3.15
CA ALA A 205 2.41 6.67 3.57
C ALA A 205 2.33 6.83 5.10
N GLY A 206 2.03 5.76 5.82
CA GLY A 206 2.03 5.78 7.29
C GLY A 206 3.41 6.04 7.87
N LEU A 207 4.46 5.44 7.30
CA LEU A 207 5.85 5.65 7.72
C LEU A 207 6.29 7.10 7.48
N VAL A 208 5.90 7.70 6.34
CA VAL A 208 6.17 9.11 6.03
C VAL A 208 5.54 10.04 7.07
N ILE A 209 4.27 9.82 7.43
CA ILE A 209 3.56 10.61 8.45
C ILE A 209 4.25 10.50 9.81
N ALA A 210 4.75 9.32 10.16
CA ALA A 210 5.41 9.08 11.44
C ALA A 210 6.86 9.60 11.50
N GLY A 211 7.48 9.85 10.33
CA GLY A 211 8.89 10.21 10.23
C GLY A 211 9.84 9.00 10.17
N GLU A 212 9.31 7.80 9.98
CA GLU A 212 10.07 6.55 9.79
C GLU A 212 10.60 6.37 8.35
N HIS A 213 10.12 7.19 7.42
CA HIS A 213 10.62 7.32 6.05
C HIS A 213 10.63 8.80 5.67
N PRO A 214 11.64 9.27 4.90
CA PRO A 214 11.65 10.65 4.40
C PRO A 214 10.37 11.04 3.67
N SER A 215 9.92 12.28 3.87
CA SER A 215 8.77 12.82 3.14
C SER A 215 9.15 13.15 1.69
N PRO A 216 8.26 12.90 0.71
CA PRO A 216 8.44 13.39 -0.65
C PRO A 216 8.35 14.91 -0.77
N PHE A 217 7.67 15.58 0.17
CA PHE A 217 7.68 17.04 0.24
C PHE A 217 8.94 17.56 0.96
N PRO A 218 9.58 18.61 0.44
CA PRO A 218 9.12 19.55 -0.61
C PRO A 218 9.52 19.18 -2.05
N TYR A 219 10.01 17.98 -2.31
CA TYR A 219 10.67 17.62 -3.59
C TYR A 219 9.69 17.30 -4.72
N ALA A 220 8.58 16.63 -4.41
CA ALA A 220 7.60 16.17 -5.41
C ALA A 220 6.67 17.31 -5.87
N ASP A 221 6.38 17.35 -7.18
CA ASP A 221 5.32 18.19 -7.74
C ASP A 221 3.95 17.65 -7.37
N VAL A 222 3.81 16.32 -7.36
CA VAL A 222 2.59 15.63 -6.99
C VAL A 222 2.89 14.34 -6.25
N VAL A 223 2.09 14.06 -5.21
CA VAL A 223 2.20 12.86 -4.39
C VAL A 223 0.89 12.11 -4.46
N THR A 224 0.95 10.81 -4.75
CA THR A 224 -0.20 9.91 -4.66
C THR A 224 0.00 8.87 -3.56
N THR A 225 -1.10 8.38 -3.02
CA THR A 225 -1.08 7.25 -2.10
C THR A 225 -2.39 6.49 -2.11
N THR A 226 -2.36 5.26 -1.61
CA THR A 226 -3.54 4.55 -1.13
C THR A 226 -3.79 4.91 0.33
N THR A 227 -5.02 4.68 0.81
CA THR A 227 -5.38 4.97 2.20
C THR A 227 -5.41 3.75 3.12
N HIS A 228 -5.25 2.53 2.57
CA HIS A 228 -5.54 1.25 3.26
C HIS A 228 -4.33 0.37 3.61
N LYS A 229 -3.10 0.80 3.35
CA LYS A 229 -1.88 0.03 3.66
C LYS A 229 -1.30 0.46 5.02
N THR A 230 -0.09 0.97 5.06
CA THR A 230 0.50 1.50 6.32
C THR A 230 -0.32 2.64 6.92
N LEU A 231 -1.08 3.39 6.12
CA LEU A 231 -1.97 4.46 6.60
C LEU A 231 -3.20 3.94 7.36
N ARG A 232 -3.52 2.66 7.25
CA ARG A 232 -4.57 1.95 8.00
C ARG A 232 -5.97 2.58 7.89
N GLY A 233 -6.32 3.08 6.70
CA GLY A 233 -7.64 3.63 6.39
C GLY A 233 -8.48 2.70 5.49
N PRO A 234 -9.63 3.17 5.01
CA PRO A 234 -10.45 2.43 4.06
C PRO A 234 -9.75 2.30 2.71
N ARG A 235 -10.17 1.34 1.89
CA ARG A 235 -9.68 1.23 0.52
C ARG A 235 -10.05 2.47 -0.27
N GLY A 236 -9.03 3.15 -0.81
CA GLY A 236 -9.20 4.39 -1.56
C GLY A 236 -7.85 4.97 -1.97
N GLY A 237 -7.88 6.11 -2.65
CA GLY A 237 -6.71 6.88 -3.06
C GLY A 237 -6.73 8.31 -2.53
N LEU A 238 -5.60 8.98 -2.64
CA LEU A 238 -5.39 10.36 -2.24
C LEU A 238 -4.34 10.98 -3.16
N ILE A 239 -4.54 12.22 -3.58
CA ILE A 239 -3.57 13.00 -4.37
C ILE A 239 -3.28 14.30 -3.62
N MET A 240 -2.02 14.68 -3.56
CA MET A 240 -1.54 15.85 -2.84
C MET A 240 -0.52 16.64 -3.66
N CYS A 241 -0.51 17.95 -3.50
CA CYS A 241 0.50 18.83 -4.11
C CYS A 241 0.62 20.15 -3.34
N ASN A 242 1.64 20.96 -3.69
CA ASN A 242 1.82 22.28 -3.13
C ASN A 242 1.53 23.42 -4.12
N ASP A 243 1.41 23.09 -5.40
CA ASP A 243 1.13 24.05 -6.48
C ASP A 243 -0.38 24.13 -6.76
N GLU A 244 -0.92 25.35 -6.83
CA GLU A 244 -2.34 25.60 -7.05
C GLU A 244 -2.80 25.19 -8.46
N GLU A 245 -1.97 25.44 -9.48
CA GLU A 245 -2.34 25.13 -10.86
C GLU A 245 -2.33 23.61 -11.10
N ILE A 246 -1.38 22.90 -10.48
CA ILE A 246 -1.39 21.42 -10.48
C ILE A 246 -2.64 20.91 -9.77
N SER A 247 -3.00 21.48 -8.63
CA SER A 247 -4.22 21.12 -7.89
C SER A 247 -5.49 21.28 -8.74
N LYS A 248 -5.61 22.41 -9.46
CA LYS A 248 -6.74 22.65 -10.38
C LYS A 248 -6.82 21.63 -11.51
N LYS A 249 -5.67 21.29 -12.11
CA LYS A 249 -5.60 20.27 -13.17
C LYS A 249 -6.00 18.89 -12.62
N ILE A 250 -5.49 18.51 -11.44
CA ILE A 250 -5.83 17.25 -10.78
C ILE A 250 -7.32 17.16 -10.47
N ASN A 251 -7.90 18.22 -9.87
CA ASN A 251 -9.32 18.25 -9.55
C ASN A 251 -10.17 18.07 -10.82
N LYS A 252 -9.80 18.73 -11.92
CA LYS A 252 -10.48 18.56 -13.22
C LYS A 252 -10.29 17.16 -13.80
N ALA A 253 -9.12 16.56 -13.63
CA ALA A 253 -8.83 15.21 -14.10
C ALA A 253 -9.60 14.16 -13.29
N VAL A 254 -9.72 14.31 -11.96
CA VAL A 254 -10.54 13.44 -11.13
C VAL A 254 -12.01 13.60 -11.49
N PHE A 255 -12.57 14.79 -11.38
CA PHE A 255 -13.96 15.06 -11.76
C PHE A 255 -14.03 16.33 -12.62
N PRO A 256 -14.64 16.25 -13.81
CA PRO A 256 -15.35 15.11 -14.40
C PRO A 256 -14.47 14.19 -15.29
N GLY A 257 -13.13 14.28 -15.21
CA GLY A 257 -12.24 13.67 -16.19
C GLY A 257 -12.29 12.14 -16.20
N ILE A 258 -12.18 11.48 -15.04
CA ILE A 258 -12.13 10.01 -14.94
C ILE A 258 -13.15 9.41 -13.97
N GLN A 259 -13.77 10.21 -13.10
CA GLN A 259 -14.78 9.80 -12.14
C GLN A 259 -16.03 10.64 -12.25
N GLY A 260 -17.18 10.09 -11.80
CA GLY A 260 -18.43 10.79 -11.54
C GLY A 260 -18.58 11.10 -10.04
N GLY A 261 -19.71 10.69 -9.43
CA GLY A 261 -20.00 10.92 -8.03
C GLY A 261 -18.94 10.30 -7.10
N PRO A 262 -18.41 11.05 -6.13
CA PRO A 262 -17.49 10.54 -5.14
C PRO A 262 -18.18 9.56 -4.20
N LEU A 263 -17.38 8.67 -3.59
CA LEU A 263 -17.86 7.71 -2.60
C LEU A 263 -17.82 8.34 -1.20
N GLU A 264 -18.86 9.11 -0.85
CA GLU A 264 -18.88 9.91 0.38
C GLU A 264 -18.75 9.07 1.66
N HIS A 265 -19.28 7.85 1.67
CA HIS A 265 -19.09 6.88 2.76
C HIS A 265 -17.62 6.43 2.91
N VAL A 266 -16.89 6.29 1.81
CA VAL A 266 -15.45 6.00 1.84
C VAL A 266 -14.66 7.24 2.26
N ILE A 267 -15.05 8.43 1.81
CA ILE A 267 -14.43 9.70 2.24
C ILE A 267 -14.61 9.89 3.75
N ALA A 268 -15.79 9.56 4.29
CA ALA A 268 -16.00 9.54 5.74
C ALA A 268 -15.05 8.58 6.45
N GLY A 269 -14.88 7.38 5.91
CA GLY A 269 -13.88 6.44 6.41
C GLY A 269 -12.45 6.99 6.36
N LYS A 270 -12.07 7.71 5.29
CA LYS A 270 -10.79 8.42 5.19
C LYS A 270 -10.67 9.50 6.26
N ALA A 271 -11.72 10.31 6.46
CA ALA A 271 -11.73 11.35 7.48
C ALA A 271 -11.50 10.78 8.89
N VAL A 272 -12.15 9.66 9.23
CA VAL A 272 -11.94 8.96 10.51
C VAL A 272 -10.50 8.46 10.63
N ALA A 273 -10.01 7.72 9.63
CA ALA A 273 -8.65 7.18 9.64
C ALA A 273 -7.57 8.27 9.73
N PHE A 274 -7.75 9.38 9.04
CA PHE A 274 -6.83 10.52 9.13
C PHE A 274 -6.88 11.18 10.52
N GLY A 275 -8.06 11.20 11.17
CA GLY A 275 -8.19 11.62 12.56
C GLY A 275 -7.44 10.70 13.52
N GLU A 276 -7.45 9.39 13.30
CA GLU A 276 -6.64 8.42 14.04
C GLU A 276 -5.13 8.64 13.80
N ALA A 277 -4.74 8.86 12.53
CA ALA A 277 -3.35 9.07 12.13
C ALA A 277 -2.73 10.37 12.69
N LEU A 278 -3.54 11.35 13.06
CA LEU A 278 -3.09 12.60 13.72
C LEU A 278 -2.74 12.39 15.21
N LYS A 279 -3.10 11.26 15.81
CA LYS A 279 -2.83 10.99 17.22
C LYS A 279 -1.40 10.50 17.44
N PRO A 280 -0.79 10.79 18.61
CA PRO A 280 0.58 10.33 18.92
C PRO A 280 0.75 8.82 18.84
N GLU A 281 -0.28 8.05 19.19
CA GLU A 281 -0.26 6.59 19.17
C GLU A 281 -0.01 6.03 17.77
N PHE A 282 -0.40 6.77 16.72
CA PHE A 282 -0.14 6.36 15.35
C PHE A 282 1.35 6.38 15.01
N LYS A 283 2.12 7.33 15.54
CA LYS A 283 3.58 7.34 15.36
C LYS A 283 4.23 6.15 16.05
N ALA A 284 3.83 5.85 17.28
CA ALA A 284 4.31 4.67 18.01
C ALA A 284 3.97 3.37 17.26
N TYR A 285 2.76 3.28 16.68
CA TYR A 285 2.35 2.14 15.85
C TYR A 285 3.23 2.00 14.59
N GLN A 286 3.52 3.07 13.89
CA GLN A 286 4.38 3.02 12.68
C GLN A 286 5.83 2.64 13.05
N HIS A 287 6.34 3.17 14.14
CA HIS A 287 7.66 2.77 14.65
C HIS A 287 7.71 1.27 14.96
N GLN A 288 6.66 0.74 15.61
CA GLN A 288 6.56 -0.70 15.90
C GLN A 288 6.51 -1.55 14.63
N ILE A 289 5.90 -1.06 13.54
CA ILE A 289 5.90 -1.75 12.24
C ILE A 289 7.34 -1.96 11.75
N VAL A 290 8.19 -0.93 11.84
CA VAL A 290 9.59 -1.00 11.40
C VAL A 290 10.41 -1.93 12.29
N LEU A 291 10.23 -1.85 13.61
CA LEU A 291 10.89 -2.77 14.56
C LEU A 291 10.50 -4.23 14.28
N ASN A 292 9.22 -4.49 14.07
CA ASN A 292 8.73 -5.81 13.73
C ASN A 292 9.31 -6.32 12.40
N ALA A 293 9.40 -5.46 11.38
CA ALA A 293 9.99 -5.83 10.10
C ALA A 293 11.49 -6.16 10.24
N ALA A 294 12.23 -5.38 11.01
CA ALA A 294 13.65 -5.63 11.29
C ALA A 294 13.85 -6.96 12.05
N ALA A 295 13.01 -7.25 13.05
CA ALA A 295 13.07 -8.50 13.81
C ALA A 295 12.75 -9.73 12.93
N LEU A 296 11.72 -9.63 12.09
CA LEU A 296 11.35 -10.67 11.14
C LEU A 296 12.47 -10.92 10.12
N ALA A 297 13.03 -9.84 9.54
CA ALA A 297 14.12 -9.93 8.58
C ALA A 297 15.35 -10.61 9.17
N LYS A 298 15.76 -10.17 10.38
CA LYS A 298 16.88 -10.77 11.11
C LYS A 298 16.66 -12.25 11.38
N THR A 299 15.46 -12.63 11.83
CA THR A 299 15.14 -14.04 12.12
C THR A 299 15.22 -14.91 10.88
N LEU A 300 14.72 -14.44 9.75
CA LEU A 300 14.82 -15.15 8.46
C LEU A 300 16.31 -15.33 8.06
N GLN A 301 17.11 -14.27 8.17
CA GLN A 301 18.54 -14.32 7.86
C GLN A 301 19.32 -15.25 8.81
N ASP A 302 19.04 -15.22 10.10
CA ASP A 302 19.63 -16.13 11.10
C ASP A 302 19.31 -17.61 10.77
N ASN A 303 18.21 -17.87 10.08
CA ASN A 303 17.84 -19.18 9.55
C ASN A 303 18.44 -19.52 8.18
N GLY A 304 19.28 -18.64 7.62
CA GLY A 304 19.94 -18.82 6.32
C GLY A 304 19.06 -18.46 5.11
N VAL A 305 17.96 -17.77 5.33
CA VAL A 305 17.07 -17.27 4.27
C VAL A 305 17.63 -15.95 3.71
N LEU A 306 17.76 -15.87 2.40
CA LEU A 306 18.24 -14.67 1.72
C LEU A 306 17.13 -13.63 1.61
N LEU A 307 17.49 -12.36 1.79
CA LEU A 307 16.61 -11.22 1.57
C LEU A 307 17.17 -10.33 0.47
N VAL A 308 16.31 -9.92 -0.45
CA VAL A 308 16.66 -8.93 -1.48
C VAL A 308 17.18 -7.66 -0.82
N SER A 309 18.22 -7.08 -1.34
CA SER A 309 18.98 -5.94 -0.80
C SER A 309 19.54 -6.13 0.61
N GLY A 310 19.64 -7.39 1.08
CA GLY A 310 20.21 -7.72 2.37
C GLY A 310 19.37 -7.31 3.60
N GLY A 311 18.06 -7.04 3.44
CA GLY A 311 17.18 -6.70 4.57
C GLY A 311 16.12 -5.65 4.27
N THR A 312 15.73 -4.86 5.28
CA THR A 312 14.69 -3.84 5.15
C THR A 312 14.94 -2.60 6.01
N ASP A 313 14.52 -1.44 5.51
CA ASP A 313 14.48 -0.16 6.23
C ASP A 313 13.02 0.26 6.51
N ASN A 314 12.03 -0.50 6.08
CA ASN A 314 10.62 -0.12 6.16
C ASN A 314 9.74 -1.26 6.70
N HIS A 315 8.50 -1.40 6.22
CA HIS A 315 7.49 -2.33 6.70
C HIS A 315 7.48 -3.67 5.97
N LEU A 316 8.26 -3.86 4.92
CA LEU A 316 8.24 -5.06 4.08
C LEU A 316 9.64 -5.56 3.76
N MET A 317 9.73 -6.82 3.38
CA MET A 317 10.93 -7.44 2.81
C MET A 317 10.55 -8.41 1.69
N LEU A 318 11.52 -8.63 0.80
CA LEU A 318 11.43 -9.67 -0.22
C LEU A 318 12.33 -10.84 0.18
N VAL A 319 11.72 -11.99 0.36
CA VAL A 319 12.42 -13.27 0.60
C VAL A 319 12.88 -13.83 -0.72
N ASN A 320 14.16 -14.14 -0.83
CA ASN A 320 14.77 -14.78 -1.99
C ASN A 320 14.97 -16.28 -1.70
N LEU A 321 14.32 -17.12 -2.49
CA LEU A 321 14.28 -18.58 -2.31
C LEU A 321 15.27 -19.34 -3.22
N THR A 322 16.12 -18.64 -3.98
CA THR A 322 17.00 -19.27 -4.98
C THR A 322 18.01 -20.27 -4.40
N ASN A 323 18.29 -20.20 -3.10
CA ASN A 323 19.14 -21.15 -2.39
C ASN A 323 18.38 -22.33 -1.75
N PHE A 324 17.06 -22.45 -2.00
CA PHE A 324 16.22 -23.53 -1.51
C PHE A 324 15.49 -24.21 -2.67
N ASP A 325 15.14 -25.48 -2.47
CA ASP A 325 14.34 -26.27 -3.43
C ASP A 325 12.84 -26.00 -3.22
N ILE A 326 12.42 -24.73 -3.39
CA ILE A 326 11.03 -24.31 -3.29
C ILE A 326 10.82 -23.04 -4.09
N THR A 327 9.68 -22.92 -4.77
CA THR A 327 9.28 -21.70 -5.50
C THR A 327 8.43 -20.77 -4.64
N GLY A 328 8.29 -19.51 -5.06
CA GLY A 328 7.41 -18.56 -4.38
C GLY A 328 5.96 -19.04 -4.35
N LYS A 329 5.48 -19.68 -5.43
CA LYS A 329 4.12 -20.22 -5.50
C LYS A 329 3.91 -21.40 -4.54
N GLU A 330 4.86 -22.32 -4.46
CA GLU A 330 4.79 -23.46 -3.54
C GLU A 330 4.78 -22.96 -2.09
N LEU A 331 5.69 -22.04 -1.74
CA LEU A 331 5.77 -21.49 -0.40
C LEU A 331 4.50 -20.70 -0.04
N GLU A 332 3.95 -19.89 -0.94
CA GLU A 332 2.67 -19.18 -0.75
C GLU A 332 1.55 -20.19 -0.40
N THR A 333 1.47 -21.31 -1.13
CA THR A 333 0.46 -22.35 -0.89
C THR A 333 0.65 -23.03 0.46
N LEU A 334 1.85 -23.48 0.79
CA LEU A 334 2.14 -24.17 2.05
C LEU A 334 1.93 -23.27 3.27
N LEU A 335 2.29 -21.99 3.17
CA LEU A 335 2.05 -21.02 4.24
C LEU A 335 0.55 -20.76 4.45
N ASP A 336 -0.24 -20.67 3.37
CA ASP A 336 -1.69 -20.52 3.47
C ASP A 336 -2.35 -21.74 4.13
N GLU A 337 -1.90 -22.97 3.82
CA GLU A 337 -2.35 -24.19 4.47
C GLU A 337 -2.07 -24.25 5.97
N CYS A 338 -1.06 -23.52 6.47
CA CYS A 338 -0.76 -23.41 7.89
C CYS A 338 -1.12 -22.05 8.48
N ASN A 339 -2.05 -21.32 7.85
CA ASN A 339 -2.64 -20.10 8.31
C ASN A 339 -1.68 -18.90 8.41
N ILE A 340 -0.69 -18.84 7.52
CA ILE A 340 0.16 -17.67 7.30
C ILE A 340 -0.10 -17.16 5.89
N THR A 341 -0.66 -15.96 5.76
CA THR A 341 -1.02 -15.39 4.46
C THR A 341 0.08 -14.47 3.96
N VAL A 342 0.64 -14.78 2.78
CA VAL A 342 1.67 -14.01 2.08
C VAL A 342 1.31 -13.89 0.60
N ASN A 343 2.11 -13.18 -0.19
CA ASN A 343 2.02 -13.27 -1.64
C ASN A 343 3.36 -13.66 -2.26
N LYS A 344 3.32 -14.55 -3.27
CA LYS A 344 4.47 -14.76 -4.13
C LYS A 344 4.87 -13.46 -4.82
N ASN A 345 6.16 -13.26 -5.02
CA ASN A 345 6.70 -12.04 -5.60
C ASN A 345 7.97 -12.36 -6.38
N SER A 346 8.09 -11.80 -7.59
CA SER A 346 9.36 -11.89 -8.31
C SER A 346 10.46 -11.15 -7.55
N ILE A 347 11.66 -11.70 -7.61
CA ILE A 347 12.88 -11.03 -7.15
C ILE A 347 13.57 -10.33 -8.35
N PRO A 348 14.48 -9.39 -8.13
CA PRO A 348 15.27 -8.81 -9.22
C PRO A 348 15.97 -9.91 -10.04
N ASN A 349 15.87 -9.82 -11.38
CA ASN A 349 16.39 -10.83 -12.30
C ASN A 349 15.90 -12.27 -12.05
N ASP A 350 14.66 -12.40 -11.64
CA ASP A 350 14.04 -13.69 -11.28
C ASP A 350 14.18 -14.73 -12.41
N PRO A 351 14.76 -15.91 -12.16
CA PRO A 351 14.85 -16.98 -13.15
C PRO A 351 13.50 -17.63 -13.46
N GLN A 352 12.49 -17.44 -12.62
CA GLN A 352 11.17 -18.02 -12.79
C GLN A 352 10.20 -17.05 -13.48
N LYS A 353 9.14 -17.63 -14.09
CA LYS A 353 8.03 -16.82 -14.64
C LYS A 353 7.25 -16.10 -13.53
N PRO A 354 6.62 -14.96 -13.82
CA PRO A 354 5.83 -14.19 -12.82
C PRO A 354 4.69 -14.99 -12.15
N SER A 355 4.20 -16.07 -12.78
CA SER A 355 3.18 -16.95 -12.20
C SER A 355 3.72 -17.95 -11.17
N VAL A 356 5.04 -18.14 -11.11
CA VAL A 356 5.74 -19.06 -10.21
C VAL A 356 6.56 -18.31 -9.18
N THR A 357 7.48 -17.45 -9.61
CA THR A 357 8.42 -16.62 -8.85
C THR A 357 9.45 -17.40 -8.04
N SER A 358 10.57 -16.75 -7.75
CA SER A 358 11.60 -17.28 -6.83
C SER A 358 11.57 -16.60 -5.47
N GLY A 359 10.49 -15.92 -5.13
CA GLY A 359 10.36 -15.22 -3.86
C GLY A 359 8.95 -15.03 -3.38
N ILE A 360 8.84 -14.54 -2.15
CA ILE A 360 7.62 -14.04 -1.55
C ILE A 360 7.87 -12.64 -0.98
N ARG A 361 6.81 -11.83 -0.90
CA ARG A 361 6.83 -10.56 -0.17
C ARG A 361 6.09 -10.72 1.14
N VAL A 362 6.70 -10.26 2.23
CA VAL A 362 6.11 -10.23 3.57
C VAL A 362 6.20 -8.85 4.17
N GLY A 363 5.24 -8.48 5.00
CA GLY A 363 5.19 -7.19 5.68
C GLY A 363 4.49 -7.26 7.02
N THR A 364 4.68 -6.26 7.85
CA THR A 364 4.30 -6.27 9.26
C THR A 364 3.15 -5.33 9.70
N PRO A 365 2.48 -4.55 8.83
CA PRO A 365 1.42 -3.64 9.27
C PRO A 365 0.25 -4.36 9.98
N SER A 366 -0.26 -5.44 9.42
CA SER A 366 -1.42 -6.18 9.95
C SER A 366 -1.14 -6.82 11.30
N VAL A 367 -0.01 -7.51 11.45
CA VAL A 367 0.38 -8.15 12.73
C VAL A 367 0.67 -7.11 13.81
N THR A 368 1.24 -5.94 13.44
CA THR A 368 1.45 -4.83 14.37
C THR A 368 0.11 -4.22 14.82
N THR A 369 -0.87 -4.09 13.92
CA THR A 369 -2.22 -3.65 14.28
C THR A 369 -2.88 -4.58 15.29
N ARG A 370 -2.62 -5.88 15.22
CA ARG A 370 -3.09 -6.88 16.21
C ARG A 370 -2.41 -6.76 17.57
N GLY A 371 -1.29 -6.03 17.67
CA GLY A 371 -0.53 -5.83 18.90
C GLY A 371 0.70 -6.71 19.03
N MET A 372 1.07 -7.47 17.99
CA MET A 372 2.29 -8.29 17.98
C MET A 372 3.55 -7.43 17.98
N LYS A 373 4.62 -7.94 18.59
CA LYS A 373 5.90 -7.26 18.73
C LYS A 373 7.04 -8.13 18.25
N GLU A 374 8.28 -7.68 18.47
CA GLU A 374 9.51 -8.30 17.96
C GLU A 374 9.66 -9.77 18.36
N GLU A 375 9.28 -10.13 19.59
CA GLU A 375 9.33 -11.52 20.04
C GLU A 375 8.37 -12.43 19.27
N ASP A 376 7.20 -11.91 18.88
CA ASP A 376 6.24 -12.64 18.06
C ASP A 376 6.74 -12.77 16.60
N MET A 377 7.51 -11.78 16.12
CA MET A 377 8.15 -11.84 14.80
C MET A 377 9.24 -12.91 14.73
N VAL A 378 9.94 -13.17 15.84
CA VAL A 378 10.89 -14.28 15.94
C VAL A 378 10.16 -15.62 15.78
N VAL A 379 9.01 -15.80 16.42
CA VAL A 379 8.19 -17.02 16.25
C VAL A 379 7.73 -17.15 14.80
N ILE A 380 7.17 -16.09 14.20
CA ILE A 380 6.69 -16.09 12.81
C ILE A 380 7.84 -16.37 11.83
N GLY A 381 8.99 -15.73 12.00
CA GLY A 381 10.16 -15.94 11.15
C GLY A 381 10.68 -17.37 11.19
N ASN A 382 10.72 -17.97 12.39
CA ASN A 382 11.08 -19.38 12.56
C ASN A 382 10.06 -20.33 11.91
N CYS A 383 8.76 -20.00 11.99
CA CYS A 383 7.71 -20.76 11.31
C CYS A 383 7.90 -20.74 9.78
N ILE A 384 8.11 -19.57 9.19
CA ILE A 384 8.35 -19.40 7.76
C ILE A 384 9.61 -20.18 7.34
N ALA A 385 10.72 -19.99 8.06
CA ALA A 385 11.97 -20.69 7.77
C ALA A 385 11.84 -22.23 7.87
N LYS A 386 11.01 -22.71 8.80
CA LYS A 386 10.72 -24.14 8.95
C LYS A 386 9.92 -24.67 7.75
N VAL A 387 8.90 -23.95 7.27
CA VAL A 387 8.16 -24.34 6.06
C VAL A 387 9.07 -24.34 4.83
N ILE A 388 9.95 -23.35 4.68
CA ILE A 388 10.93 -23.34 3.57
C ILE A 388 11.81 -24.59 3.56
N LYS A 389 12.23 -25.09 4.73
CA LYS A 389 13.17 -26.21 4.86
C LYS A 389 12.48 -27.58 4.86
N GLU A 390 11.33 -27.70 5.49
CA GLU A 390 10.68 -28.99 5.78
C GLU A 390 9.36 -29.18 5.00
N LYS A 391 8.92 -28.15 4.27
CA LYS A 391 7.71 -28.16 3.43
C LYS A 391 6.49 -28.68 4.22
N GLU A 392 5.76 -29.67 3.71
CA GLU A 392 4.58 -30.27 4.34
C GLU A 392 4.84 -30.78 5.75
N GLY A 393 6.08 -31.22 6.04
CA GLY A 393 6.48 -31.72 7.37
C GLY A 393 6.39 -30.67 8.49
N ALA A 394 6.39 -29.38 8.13
CA ALA A 394 6.30 -28.27 9.08
C ALA A 394 4.86 -27.89 9.45
N LEU A 395 3.85 -28.22 8.64
CA LEU A 395 2.53 -27.58 8.66
C LEU A 395 1.81 -27.71 10.00
N ASP A 396 1.80 -28.88 10.61
CA ASP A 396 1.09 -29.10 11.88
C ASP A 396 1.72 -28.30 13.03
N TYR A 397 3.06 -28.26 13.07
CA TYR A 397 3.77 -27.44 14.03
C TYR A 397 3.44 -25.96 13.86
N VAL A 398 3.49 -25.46 12.62
CA VAL A 398 3.25 -24.04 12.32
C VAL A 398 1.80 -23.66 12.61
N ARG A 399 0.81 -24.51 12.26
CA ARG A 399 -0.60 -24.28 12.66
C ARG A 399 -0.77 -24.13 14.17
N ALA A 400 -0.07 -24.95 14.96
CA ALA A 400 -0.12 -24.85 16.41
C ALA A 400 0.46 -23.52 16.95
N GLU A 401 1.58 -23.07 16.39
CA GLU A 401 2.19 -21.79 16.77
C GLU A 401 1.31 -20.58 16.32
N VAL A 402 0.79 -20.60 15.11
CA VAL A 402 -0.15 -19.58 14.58
C VAL A 402 -1.38 -19.48 15.50
N LYS A 403 -1.95 -20.62 15.90
CA LYS A 403 -3.11 -20.64 16.81
C LYS A 403 -2.79 -19.96 18.13
N LYS A 404 -1.64 -20.22 18.75
CA LYS A 404 -1.22 -19.56 20.00
C LYS A 404 -1.14 -18.03 19.83
N LEU A 405 -0.55 -17.57 18.71
CA LEU A 405 -0.43 -16.14 18.43
C LEU A 405 -1.79 -15.48 18.20
N THR A 406 -2.67 -16.12 17.42
CA THR A 406 -4.00 -15.56 17.12
C THR A 406 -4.93 -15.56 18.33
N GLU A 407 -4.80 -16.51 19.24
CA GLU A 407 -5.49 -16.53 20.54
C GLU A 407 -4.95 -15.47 21.51
N LYS A 408 -3.62 -15.22 21.51
CA LYS A 408 -2.99 -14.16 22.31
C LYS A 408 -3.40 -12.76 21.84
N TYR A 409 -3.59 -12.57 20.53
CA TYR A 409 -3.92 -11.31 19.89
C TYR A 409 -5.23 -11.39 19.09
N PRO A 410 -6.38 -11.51 19.74
CA PRO A 410 -7.67 -11.71 19.06
C PRO A 410 -8.09 -10.46 18.28
N LEU A 411 -8.44 -10.64 16.99
CA LEU A 411 -8.90 -9.57 16.11
C LEU A 411 -10.40 -9.35 16.26
N TYR A 412 -10.84 -8.09 16.45
CA TYR A 412 -12.25 -7.67 16.51
C TYR A 412 -13.10 -8.51 17.47
N ARG A 413 -12.56 -8.79 18.69
CA ARG A 413 -13.19 -9.71 19.63
C ARG A 413 -14.60 -9.29 20.02
N ASP A 414 -14.77 -8.00 20.33
CA ASP A 414 -16.01 -7.43 20.88
C ASP A 414 -16.70 -6.48 19.87
N ASP A 415 -16.23 -6.43 18.63
CA ASP A 415 -16.64 -5.43 17.62
C ASP A 415 -17.61 -6.00 16.57
N VAL A 416 -17.98 -7.27 16.68
CA VAL A 416 -18.82 -7.96 15.69
C VAL A 416 -20.06 -8.52 16.37
N ASN A 417 -21.24 -8.15 15.84
CA ASN A 417 -22.51 -8.77 16.15
C ASN A 417 -22.75 -9.93 15.17
N MET A 418 -22.69 -11.18 15.67
CA MET A 418 -22.77 -12.42 14.87
C MET A 418 -24.22 -12.88 14.71
#